data_343005f0ded5eab44414dd4ac4f27466
#
_entry.id   343005f0ded5eab44414dd4ac4f27466
#
_cell.length_a   1.000
_cell.length_b   1.000
_cell.length_c   1.000
_cell.angle_alpha   90.00
_cell.angle_beta   90.00
_cell.angle_gamma   90.00
#
_symmetry.space_group_name_H-M   'P 1'
#
loop_
_entity.id
_entity.type
_entity.pdbx_description
1 polymer ?
#
loop_
_entity_poly.entity_id
_entity_poly.type
_entity_poly.pdbx_seq_one_letter_code
_entity_poly.pdbx_strand_id
1 'polypeptide(L)'
;MRFLSVTTFSLQEAAKMTKFPGGEKKFAAWLREEKFLLKNNTPYQKFMDQKWFILTARTIHKANPPFTVGVTRVTCKGLYHLEEIIFNTFYRCLTN
;
A
#
# COMPACT_ATOMS: atom_id res chain seq x y z
N MET A 1 20.05 -10.33 15.83
CA MET A 1 19.63 -10.15 15.40
C MET A 1 19.10 -9.95 14.89
N ARG A 2 18.58 -9.95 14.94
CA ARG A 2 18.01 -9.75 14.51
C ARG A 2 17.22 -9.46 13.84
N PHE A 3 16.55 -9.31 13.82
CA PHE A 3 15.78 -9.07 13.18
C PHE A 3 15.28 -8.56 12.56
N LEU A 4 15.02 -8.52 12.91
CA LEU A 4 14.57 -7.95 11.85
C LEU A 4 13.16 -7.87 11.48
N SER A 5 12.36 -7.14 12.19
CA SER A 5 11.02 -6.87 11.80
C SER A 5 11.05 -5.82 10.71
N VAL A 6 10.50 -6.16 9.56
CA VAL A 6 10.34 -5.19 8.49
C VAL A 6 9.19 -4.28 8.88
N THR A 7 9.45 -2.99 9.00
CA THR A 7 8.40 -2.03 9.28
C THR A 7 7.50 -1.90 8.06
N THR A 8 6.20 -2.05 8.27
CA THR A 8 5.21 -1.89 7.19
C THR A 8 4.12 -0.93 7.63
N PHE A 9 3.38 -0.42 6.66
CA PHE A 9 2.35 0.58 6.89
C PHE A 9 1.06 0.14 6.24
N SER A 10 -0.07 0.51 6.83
CA SER A 10 -1.36 0.26 6.21
C SER A 10 -1.53 1.22 5.03
N LEU A 11 -2.53 0.95 4.19
CA LEU A 11 -2.82 1.86 3.08
C LEU A 11 -3.21 3.24 3.59
N GLN A 12 -3.92 3.29 4.72
CA GLN A 12 -4.31 4.56 5.31
C GLN A 12 -3.08 5.36 5.75
N GLU A 13 -2.15 4.69 6.41
CA GLU A 13 -0.92 5.35 6.83
C GLU A 13 -0.08 5.80 5.64
N ALA A 14 0.00 4.94 4.62
CA ALA A 14 0.76 5.27 3.43
C ALA A 14 0.18 6.48 2.71
N ALA A 15 -1.15 6.58 2.66
CA ALA A 15 -1.79 7.73 2.02
C ALA A 15 -1.40 9.03 2.72
N LYS A 16 -1.37 9.00 4.04
CA LYS A 16 -0.98 10.18 4.81
C LYS A 16 0.49 10.52 4.67
N MET A 17 1.33 9.50 4.73
CA MET A 17 2.78 9.71 4.69
C MET A 17 3.28 10.16 3.34
N THR A 18 2.61 9.75 2.26
CA THR A 18 2.98 10.17 0.91
C THR A 18 2.30 11.46 0.49
N LYS A 19 1.47 12.01 1.37
CA LYS A 19 0.72 13.25 1.10
C LYS A 19 -0.18 13.12 -0.12
N PHE A 20 -0.76 11.93 -0.28
CA PHE A 20 -1.68 11.70 -1.38
C PHE A 20 -2.91 12.62 -1.24
N PRO A 21 -3.30 13.34 -2.31
CA PRO A 21 -4.48 14.21 -2.24
C PRO A 21 -5.76 13.39 -2.23
N GLY A 22 -6.34 13.23 -1.05
CA GLY A 22 -7.53 12.42 -0.84
C GLY A 22 -7.31 11.47 0.30
N GLY A 23 -8.28 10.67 0.60
CA GLY A 23 -8.20 9.73 1.70
C GLY A 23 -7.76 8.35 1.24
N GLU A 24 -7.81 7.42 2.19
CA GLU A 24 -7.41 6.04 1.94
C GLU A 24 -8.16 5.42 0.76
N LYS A 25 -9.45 5.68 0.64
CA LYS A 25 -10.26 5.10 -0.44
C LYS A 25 -9.78 5.57 -1.81
N LYS A 26 -9.49 6.86 -1.92
CA LYS A 26 -8.98 7.41 -3.18
C LYS A 26 -7.57 6.92 -3.47
N PHE A 27 -6.78 6.76 -2.42
CA PHE A 27 -5.44 6.24 -2.56
C PHE A 27 -5.47 4.80 -3.10
N ALA A 28 -6.33 3.97 -2.53
CA ALA A 28 -6.48 2.59 -2.99
C ALA A 28 -6.98 2.53 -4.44
N ALA A 29 -7.93 3.39 -4.77
CA ALA A 29 -8.44 3.46 -6.14
C ALA A 29 -7.34 3.86 -7.12
N TRP A 30 -6.52 4.84 -6.74
CA TRP A 30 -5.40 5.27 -7.56
C TRP A 30 -4.39 4.14 -7.76
N LEU A 31 -4.10 3.40 -6.69
CA LEU A 31 -3.17 2.27 -6.79
C LEU A 31 -3.71 1.20 -7.74
N ARG A 32 -5.03 0.97 -7.72
CA ARG A 32 -5.62 0.01 -8.65
C ARG A 32 -5.53 0.51 -10.09
N GLU A 33 -5.77 1.80 -10.30
CA GLU A 33 -5.68 2.38 -11.65
C GLU A 33 -4.27 2.35 -12.19
N GLU A 34 -3.29 2.55 -11.34
CA GLU A 34 -1.88 2.57 -11.74
C GLU A 34 -1.28 1.17 -11.80
N LYS A 35 -2.11 0.15 -11.58
CA LYS A 35 -1.72 -1.25 -11.68
C LYS A 35 -0.73 -1.69 -10.62
N PHE A 36 -0.78 -1.04 -9.45
CA PHE A 36 -0.04 -1.52 -8.29
C PHE A 36 -0.85 -2.56 -7.52
N LEU A 37 -2.17 -2.41 -7.52
CA LEU A 37 -3.07 -3.33 -6.84
C LEU A 37 -4.09 -3.90 -7.83
N LEU A 38 -4.51 -5.13 -7.56
CA LEU A 38 -5.60 -5.75 -8.28
C LEU A 38 -6.93 -5.21 -7.75
N LYS A 39 -8.04 -5.60 -8.37
CA LYS A 39 -9.37 -5.12 -7.99
C LYS A 39 -9.71 -5.38 -6.53
N ASN A 40 -9.19 -6.46 -5.97
CA ASN A 40 -9.44 -6.81 -4.56
C ASN A 40 -8.40 -6.23 -3.62
N ASN A 41 -7.60 -5.26 -4.08
CA ASN A 41 -6.55 -4.60 -3.32
C ASN A 41 -5.38 -5.51 -2.96
N THR A 42 -5.23 -6.63 -3.67
CA THR A 42 -4.06 -7.50 -3.53
C THR A 42 -2.96 -6.96 -4.44
N PRO A 43 -1.70 -6.86 -3.97
CA PRO A 43 -0.64 -6.33 -4.83
C PRO A 43 -0.36 -7.25 -6.01
N TYR A 44 0.05 -6.66 -7.12
CA TYR A 44 0.54 -7.45 -8.24
C TYR A 44 1.82 -8.16 -7.79
N GLN A 45 2.01 -9.39 -8.27
CA GLN A 45 3.18 -10.19 -7.89
C GLN A 45 4.49 -9.45 -8.18
N LYS A 46 4.53 -8.74 -9.27
CA LYS A 46 5.68 -7.94 -9.66
C LYS A 46 6.17 -7.01 -8.55
N PHE A 47 5.24 -6.34 -7.88
CA PHE A 47 5.59 -5.41 -6.81
C PHE A 47 5.85 -6.10 -5.49
N MET A 48 5.26 -7.27 -5.27
CA MET A 48 5.61 -8.06 -4.11
C MET A 48 7.03 -8.61 -4.26
N ASP A 49 7.41 -8.99 -5.47
CA ASP A 49 8.76 -9.47 -5.74
C ASP A 49 9.79 -8.37 -5.51
N GLN A 50 9.43 -7.13 -5.81
CA GLN A 50 10.32 -5.99 -5.58
C GLN A 50 10.27 -5.48 -4.15
N LYS A 51 9.46 -6.09 -3.31
CA LYS A 51 9.34 -5.72 -1.89
C LYS A 51 8.74 -4.35 -1.66
N TRP A 52 7.90 -3.88 -2.57
CA TRP A 52 7.14 -2.65 -2.37
C TRP A 52 5.95 -2.89 -1.47
N PHE A 53 5.33 -4.05 -1.61
CA PHE A 53 4.15 -4.44 -0.85
C PHE A 53 4.35 -5.84 -0.30
N ILE A 54 3.68 -6.12 0.80
CA ILE A 54 3.58 -7.48 1.30
C ILE A 54 2.11 -7.76 1.59
N LEU A 55 1.78 -9.03 1.58
CA LEU A 55 0.43 -9.48 1.88
C LEU A 55 0.48 -10.25 3.18
N THR A 56 -0.27 -9.78 4.17
CA THR A 56 -0.34 -10.45 5.46
C THR A 56 -1.73 -11.03 5.65
N ALA A 57 -1.84 -11.97 6.58
CA ALA A 57 -3.12 -12.60 6.89
C ALA A 57 -3.69 -11.99 8.16
N ARG A 58 -4.98 -11.75 8.15
CA ARG A 58 -5.69 -11.25 9.33
C ARG A 58 -6.91 -12.11 9.54
N THR A 59 -7.09 -12.60 10.76
CA THR A 59 -8.23 -13.45 11.08
C THR A 59 -9.35 -12.59 11.66
N ILE A 60 -10.55 -12.76 11.11
CA ILE A 60 -11.73 -12.06 11.59
C ILE A 60 -12.43 -12.98 12.60
N HIS A 61 -12.23 -12.69 13.88
CA HIS A 61 -12.77 -13.53 14.95
C HIS A 61 -14.24 -13.27 15.21
N LYS A 62 -14.74 -12.10 14.84
CA LYS A 62 -16.15 -11.78 15.05
C LYS A 62 -17.09 -12.56 14.17
N ALA A 63 -16.58 -13.09 13.07
CA ALA A 63 -17.39 -13.91 12.18
C ALA A 63 -17.55 -15.32 12.76
N ASN A 64 -18.61 -16.01 12.37
CA ASN A 64 -18.90 -17.35 12.84
C ASN A 64 -19.20 -18.24 11.64
N PRO A 65 -18.25 -19.11 11.22
CA PRO A 65 -16.92 -19.33 11.81
C PRO A 65 -15.93 -18.23 11.48
N PRO A 66 -14.85 -18.10 12.25
CA PRO A 66 -13.81 -17.14 11.92
C PRO A 66 -13.19 -17.43 10.57
N PHE A 67 -12.78 -16.39 9.86
CA PHE A 67 -12.13 -16.59 8.56
C PHE A 67 -10.93 -15.64 8.43
N THR A 68 -10.03 -15.96 7.51
CA THR A 68 -8.82 -15.20 7.30
C THR A 68 -8.91 -14.43 5.99
N VAL A 69 -8.49 -13.16 6.03
CA VAL A 69 -8.45 -12.32 4.84
C VAL A 69 -7.02 -11.84 4.63
N GLY A 70 -6.69 -11.55 3.38
CA GLY A 70 -5.40 -10.96 3.06
C GLY A 70 -5.45 -9.46 3.25
N VAL A 71 -4.38 -8.90 3.84
CA VAL A 71 -4.26 -7.47 4.06
C VAL A 71 -2.98 -6.99 3.39
N THR A 72 -3.12 -6.00 2.52
CA THR A 72 -1.97 -5.42 1.82
C THR A 72 -1.28 -4.40 2.73
N ARG A 73 0.03 -4.53 2.86
CA ARG A 73 0.86 -3.60 3.64
C ARG A 73 1.92 -3.02 2.73
N VAL A 74 2.28 -1.77 2.99
CA VAL A 74 3.30 -1.07 2.21
C VAL A 74 4.60 -1.09 2.99
N THR A 75 5.69 -1.50 2.34
CA THR A 75 7.01 -1.52 2.98
C THR A 75 7.62 -0.12 2.93
N CYS A 76 8.73 0.08 3.68
CA CYS A 76 9.45 1.34 3.59
C CYS A 76 9.92 1.62 2.18
N LYS A 77 10.40 0.57 1.50
CA LYS A 77 10.84 0.71 0.10
C LYS A 77 9.69 1.13 -0.80
N GLY A 78 8.53 0.48 -0.63
CA GLY A 78 7.35 0.83 -1.41
C GLY A 78 6.89 2.23 -1.13
N LEU A 79 6.91 2.63 0.14
CA LEU A 79 6.51 3.96 0.53
C LEU A 79 7.38 5.02 -0.13
N TYR A 80 8.69 4.80 -0.15
CA TYR A 80 9.63 5.70 -0.79
C TYR A 80 9.32 5.88 -2.28
N HIS A 81 9.11 4.77 -2.98
CA HIS A 81 8.81 4.81 -4.40
C HIS A 81 7.45 5.46 -4.68
N LEU A 82 6.44 5.13 -3.87
CA LEU A 82 5.12 5.71 -4.05
C LEU A 82 5.12 7.20 -3.79
N GLU A 83 5.89 7.65 -2.79
CA GLU A 83 6.00 9.07 -2.50
C GLU A 83 6.56 9.81 -3.69
N GLU A 84 7.59 9.27 -4.32
CA GLU A 84 8.20 9.87 -5.50
C GLU A 84 7.22 9.93 -6.66
N ILE A 85 6.51 8.84 -6.90
CA ILE A 85 5.53 8.79 -7.98
C ILE A 85 4.40 9.79 -7.74
N ILE A 86 3.91 9.87 -6.52
CA ILE A 86 2.84 10.79 -6.16
C ILE A 86 3.29 12.23 -6.32
N PHE A 87 4.51 12.53 -5.89
CA PHE A 87 5.05 13.87 -6.07
C PHE A 87 5.09 14.23 -7.55
N ASN A 88 5.59 13.33 -8.38
CA ASN A 88 5.70 13.60 -9.82
C ASN A 88 4.34 13.70 -10.49
N THR A 89 3.35 12.96 -9.99
CA THR A 89 2.02 12.93 -10.58
C THR A 89 1.16 14.13 -10.19
N PHE A 90 1.19 14.49 -8.91
CA PHE A 90 0.25 15.48 -8.39
C PHE A 90 0.86 16.83 -8.03
N TYR A 91 2.15 16.87 -7.76
CA TYR A 91 2.78 18.09 -7.24
C TYR A 91 3.82 18.70 -8.17
N ARG A 92 4.49 17.88 -8.94
CA ARG A 92 5.58 18.37 -9.79
C ARG A 92 5.13 19.44 -10.80
N CYS A 93 3.94 19.29 -11.33
CA CYS A 93 3.45 20.21 -12.34
C CYS A 93 3.24 21.63 -11.78
N LEU A 94 3.19 21.76 -10.47
CA LEU A 94 3.01 23.06 -9.84
C LEU A 94 4.26 23.92 -9.87
N THR A 95 5.40 23.33 -10.20
CA THR A 95 6.68 24.05 -10.20
C THR A 95 7.08 24.60 -11.56
N ASN A 96 6.29 24.32 -12.57
CA ASN A 96 6.57 24.82 -13.91
C ASN A 96 6.05 26.19 -14.15
#